data_9064ac014b8093957b12128b45e1afc7
#
_entry.id   9064ac014b8093957b12128b45e1afc7
#
_cell.length_a   1.000
_cell.length_b   1.000
_cell.length_c   1.000
_cell.angle_alpha   90.00
_cell.angle_beta   90.00
_cell.angle_gamma   90.00
#
_symmetry.space_group_name_H-M   'P 1'
#
loop_
_entity.id
_entity.type
_entity.pdbx_description
1 polymer ?
#
loop_
_entity_poly.entity_id
_entity_poly.type
_entity_poly.pdbx_seq_one_letter_code
_entity_poly.pdbx_strand_id
1 'polypeptide(L)'
;MKPKSITLHDVARAAGVSLITASRALGNPGRVSEATIARVQQAVAETGYIPNLLAGGLESRRSRTVAALVAIISVPQFLPTIEALTAELDREGYQLILGQMGYDRGREEALLNAMAGRRVDGVVVAGLLSDIPAAHRLREIGIPVVETWDLTERPLDMLVGFSHRQVGSAVAEFFLSKGWRNVGLPPGDAQRAAVRRAGFLETLGHDVPTAVVPAPSNVASGRRAAAELF
;
A
#
# COMPACT_ATOMS: atom_id res chain seq x y z
N MET A 1 -13.48 25.46 25.82
CA MET A 1 -12.29 24.85 26.46
C MET A 1 -11.95 23.56 25.71
N LYS A 2 -10.73 23.40 25.20
CA LYS A 2 -10.29 22.08 24.70
C LYS A 2 -10.19 21.13 25.88
N PRO A 3 -10.71 19.90 25.81
CA PRO A 3 -10.54 18.90 26.83
C PRO A 3 -9.03 18.68 27.06
N LYS A 4 -8.61 18.66 28.32
CA LYS A 4 -7.21 18.41 28.68
C LYS A 4 -6.88 16.99 28.26
N SER A 5 -5.98 16.82 27.29
CA SER A 5 -5.57 15.49 26.85
C SER A 5 -4.86 14.77 28.01
N ILE A 6 -5.28 13.55 28.28
CA ILE A 6 -4.65 12.67 29.26
C ILE A 6 -3.24 12.35 28.80
N THR A 7 -2.28 12.43 29.70
CA THR A 7 -0.86 12.28 29.43
C THR A 7 -0.27 11.05 30.11
N LEU A 8 0.92 10.62 29.71
CA LEU A 8 1.64 9.55 30.37
C LEU A 8 1.96 9.88 31.85
N HIS A 9 2.04 11.17 32.21
CA HIS A 9 2.15 11.61 33.61
C HIS A 9 0.93 11.23 34.42
N ASP A 10 -0.27 11.30 33.86
CA ASP A 10 -1.50 10.96 34.53
C ASP A 10 -1.57 9.45 34.77
N VAL A 11 -1.14 8.64 33.78
CA VAL A 11 -0.99 7.18 33.94
C VAL A 11 0.03 6.82 35.01
N ALA A 12 1.21 7.44 34.98
CA ALA A 12 2.27 7.18 35.96
C ALA A 12 1.78 7.47 37.39
N ARG A 13 1.03 8.57 37.56
CA ARG A 13 0.42 8.94 38.85
C ARG A 13 -0.64 7.92 39.31
N ALA A 14 -1.54 7.51 38.40
CA ALA A 14 -2.57 6.51 38.71
C ALA A 14 -1.97 5.14 39.06
N ALA A 15 -0.93 4.70 38.33
CA ALA A 15 -0.23 3.45 38.57
C ALA A 15 0.72 3.48 39.78
N GLY A 16 0.97 4.65 40.42
CA GLY A 16 1.92 4.79 41.50
C GLY A 16 3.37 4.48 41.13
N VAL A 17 3.77 4.87 39.92
CA VAL A 17 5.14 4.63 39.41
C VAL A 17 5.77 5.91 38.85
N SER A 18 7.07 5.89 38.61
CA SER A 18 7.74 7.00 37.91
C SER A 18 7.31 7.05 36.45
N LEU A 19 7.42 8.25 35.81
CA LEU A 19 7.16 8.44 34.40
C LEU A 19 8.00 7.49 33.51
N ILE A 20 9.29 7.31 33.90
CA ILE A 20 10.21 6.41 33.17
C ILE A 20 9.74 4.96 33.30
N THR A 21 9.24 4.55 34.47
CA THR A 21 8.71 3.21 34.70
C THR A 21 7.43 2.97 33.90
N ALA A 22 6.52 3.94 33.85
CA ALA A 22 5.31 3.87 33.03
C ALA A 22 5.65 3.80 31.54
N SER A 23 6.59 4.62 31.06
CA SER A 23 7.08 4.59 29.66
C SER A 23 7.68 3.22 29.33
N ARG A 24 8.53 2.66 30.20
CA ARG A 24 9.15 1.34 29.97
C ARG A 24 8.12 0.22 30.00
N ALA A 25 7.16 0.24 30.92
CA ALA A 25 6.10 -0.76 30.98
C ALA A 25 5.27 -0.84 29.69
N LEU A 26 5.07 0.31 29.01
CA LEU A 26 4.31 0.39 27.76
C LEU A 26 5.16 0.14 26.51
N GLY A 27 6.45 0.55 26.51
CA GLY A 27 7.30 0.49 25.31
C GLY A 27 8.32 -0.65 25.31
N ASN A 28 8.79 -1.10 26.50
CA ASN A 28 9.80 -2.16 26.63
C ASN A 28 9.57 -2.98 27.91
N PRO A 29 8.53 -3.82 27.92
CA PRO A 29 8.07 -4.53 29.13
C PRO A 29 9.13 -5.47 29.74
N GLY A 30 10.06 -6.00 28.94
CA GLY A 30 11.11 -6.90 29.43
C GLY A 30 12.06 -6.32 30.49
N ARG A 31 11.96 -5.01 30.77
CA ARG A 31 12.76 -4.31 31.80
C ARG A 31 11.97 -3.92 33.03
N VAL A 32 10.75 -4.40 33.18
CA VAL A 32 9.82 -4.05 34.24
C VAL A 32 9.15 -5.32 34.75
N SER A 33 8.89 -5.42 36.07
CA SER A 33 8.22 -6.60 36.64
C SER A 33 6.77 -6.72 36.14
N GLU A 34 6.28 -7.95 36.01
CA GLU A 34 4.91 -8.24 35.55
C GLU A 34 3.85 -7.52 36.39
N ALA A 35 4.04 -7.49 37.73
CA ALA A 35 3.14 -6.79 38.63
C ALA A 35 3.08 -5.28 38.34
N THR A 36 4.19 -4.67 37.93
CA THR A 36 4.23 -3.24 37.57
C THR A 36 3.60 -3.02 36.18
N ILE A 37 3.81 -3.93 35.25
CA ILE A 37 3.17 -3.89 33.93
C ILE A 37 1.66 -3.94 34.08
N ALA A 38 1.13 -4.88 34.89
CA ALA A 38 -0.30 -5.00 35.15
C ALA A 38 -0.90 -3.72 35.75
N ARG A 39 -0.24 -3.10 36.71
CA ARG A 39 -0.69 -1.82 37.31
C ARG A 39 -0.72 -0.68 36.30
N VAL A 40 0.29 -0.60 35.43
CA VAL A 40 0.33 0.43 34.40
C VAL A 40 -0.76 0.20 33.32
N GLN A 41 -1.00 -1.04 32.92
CA GLN A 41 -2.08 -1.40 32.01
C GLN A 41 -3.46 -1.09 32.58
N GLN A 42 -3.69 -1.37 33.85
CA GLN A 42 -4.91 -0.99 34.55
C GLN A 42 -5.08 0.53 34.55
N ALA A 43 -4.04 1.28 34.92
CA ALA A 43 -4.09 2.75 34.92
C ALA A 43 -4.35 3.34 33.50
N VAL A 44 -3.84 2.71 32.42
CA VAL A 44 -4.16 3.09 31.06
C VAL A 44 -5.66 2.89 30.79
N ALA A 45 -6.21 1.74 31.17
CA ALA A 45 -7.65 1.46 30.98
C ALA A 45 -8.53 2.43 31.76
N GLU A 46 -8.18 2.73 33.03
CA GLU A 46 -8.94 3.64 33.89
C GLU A 46 -8.86 5.11 33.47
N THR A 47 -7.69 5.55 33.00
CA THR A 47 -7.49 6.94 32.57
C THR A 47 -7.96 7.21 31.14
N GLY A 48 -8.14 6.16 30.33
CA GLY A 48 -8.41 6.28 28.88
C GLY A 48 -7.22 6.87 28.11
N TYR A 49 -6.00 6.72 28.64
CA TYR A 49 -4.80 7.19 27.96
C TYR A 49 -4.54 6.40 26.68
N ILE A 50 -4.36 7.12 25.60
CA ILE A 50 -3.92 6.54 24.32
C ILE A 50 -2.43 6.83 24.16
N PRO A 51 -1.56 5.79 24.14
CA PRO A 51 -0.14 5.98 23.91
C PRO A 51 0.13 6.75 22.64
N ASN A 52 0.90 7.83 22.72
CA ASN A 52 1.37 8.53 21.53
C ASN A 52 2.52 7.73 20.93
N LEU A 53 2.23 6.91 19.92
CA LEU A 53 3.22 6.08 19.24
C LEU A 53 4.33 6.90 18.58
N LEU A 54 4.04 8.16 18.19
CA LEU A 54 5.06 9.08 17.67
C LEU A 54 6.06 9.50 18.74
N ALA A 55 5.61 9.67 19.98
CA ALA A 55 6.50 10.02 21.09
C ALA A 55 7.32 8.81 21.58
N GLY A 56 6.73 7.60 21.61
CA GLY A 56 7.43 6.35 21.91
C GLY A 56 8.39 5.90 20.80
N GLY A 57 8.09 6.25 19.55
CA GLY A 57 8.93 6.00 18.37
C GLY A 57 10.28 6.75 18.37
N LEU A 58 10.44 7.77 19.21
CA LEU A 58 11.73 8.46 19.41
C LEU A 58 12.80 7.54 20.01
N GLU A 59 12.41 6.58 20.83
CA GLU A 59 13.35 5.64 21.47
C GLU A 59 13.60 4.40 20.59
N SER A 60 12.57 3.89 19.87
CA SER A 60 12.67 2.73 18.99
C SER A 60 12.98 3.08 17.53
N ARG A 61 12.83 4.34 17.11
CA ARG A 61 12.87 4.82 15.71
C ARG A 61 11.90 4.11 14.77
N ARG A 62 10.88 3.41 15.30
CA ARG A 62 9.85 2.69 14.52
C ARG A 62 8.47 3.25 14.81
N SER A 63 7.73 3.53 13.75
CA SER A 63 6.33 3.95 13.83
C SER A 63 5.36 2.78 13.92
N ARG A 64 5.82 1.55 13.66
CA ARG A 64 5.01 0.35 13.47
C ARG A 64 3.88 0.55 12.46
N THR A 65 4.17 1.30 11.40
CA THR A 65 3.21 1.65 10.38
C THR A 65 3.83 1.41 9.01
N VAL A 66 3.10 0.71 8.15
CA VAL A 66 3.44 0.53 6.73
C VAL A 66 2.36 1.21 5.90
N ALA A 67 2.75 1.92 4.85
CA ALA A 67 1.82 2.52 3.90
C ALA A 67 1.63 1.60 2.69
N ALA A 68 0.37 1.28 2.34
CA ALA A 68 0.03 0.67 1.05
C ALA A 68 -0.57 1.74 0.13
N LEU A 69 0.04 1.92 -1.03
CA LEU A 69 -0.35 2.94 -2.00
C LEU A 69 -0.90 2.28 -3.27
N VAL A 70 -2.14 2.58 -3.60
CA VAL A 70 -2.82 2.06 -4.79
C VAL A 70 -3.29 3.19 -5.68
N ALA A 71 -3.38 2.96 -6.99
CA ALA A 71 -3.88 3.98 -7.90
C ALA A 71 -5.35 4.33 -7.58
N ILE A 72 -6.20 3.32 -7.42
CA ILE A 72 -7.63 3.49 -7.12
C ILE A 72 -8.07 2.41 -6.14
N ILE A 73 -8.64 2.84 -5.00
CA ILE A 73 -9.12 1.92 -3.95
C ILE A 73 -10.35 1.12 -4.39
N SER A 74 -11.21 1.71 -5.22
CA SER A 74 -12.45 1.06 -5.68
C SER A 74 -12.24 -0.04 -6.72
N VAL A 75 -11.01 -0.34 -7.11
CA VAL A 75 -10.69 -1.43 -8.04
C VAL A 75 -10.57 -2.75 -7.28
N PRO A 76 -11.53 -3.71 -7.43
CA PRO A 76 -11.61 -4.91 -6.60
C PRO A 76 -10.38 -5.81 -6.67
N GLN A 77 -9.65 -5.78 -7.77
CA GLN A 77 -8.47 -6.63 -7.99
C GLN A 77 -7.35 -6.42 -6.94
N PHE A 78 -7.28 -5.26 -6.30
CA PHE A 78 -6.27 -4.99 -5.26
C PHE A 78 -6.69 -5.48 -3.86
N LEU A 79 -7.97 -5.76 -3.64
CA LEU A 79 -8.49 -6.12 -2.31
C LEU A 79 -7.80 -7.35 -1.70
N PRO A 80 -7.62 -8.48 -2.42
CA PRO A 80 -6.95 -9.65 -1.85
C PRO A 80 -5.50 -9.35 -1.43
N THR A 81 -4.80 -8.49 -2.17
CA THR A 81 -3.44 -8.07 -1.81
C THR A 81 -3.44 -7.21 -0.55
N ILE A 82 -4.39 -6.29 -0.42
CA ILE A 82 -4.54 -5.43 0.76
C ILE A 82 -4.90 -6.27 1.99
N GLU A 83 -5.82 -7.23 1.84
CA GLU A 83 -6.22 -8.13 2.93
C GLU A 83 -5.06 -9.00 3.42
N ALA A 84 -4.32 -9.63 2.49
CA ALA A 84 -3.16 -10.45 2.83
C ALA A 84 -2.05 -9.62 3.50
N LEU A 85 -1.78 -8.42 2.98
CA LEU A 85 -0.80 -7.50 3.55
C LEU A 85 -1.21 -7.05 4.96
N THR A 86 -2.49 -6.72 5.17
CA THR A 86 -3.01 -6.34 6.49
C THR A 86 -2.85 -7.47 7.49
N ALA A 87 -3.25 -8.70 7.10
CA ALA A 87 -3.16 -9.85 7.99
C ALA A 87 -1.71 -10.19 8.40
N GLU A 88 -0.76 -10.03 7.48
CA GLU A 88 0.65 -10.29 7.77
C GLU A 88 1.26 -9.21 8.65
N LEU A 89 0.96 -7.94 8.36
CA LEU A 89 1.42 -6.81 9.17
C LEU A 89 0.85 -6.85 10.59
N ASP A 90 -0.41 -7.23 10.77
CA ASP A 90 -1.04 -7.36 12.08
C ASP A 90 -0.35 -8.42 12.95
N ARG A 91 0.09 -9.56 12.38
CA ARG A 91 0.86 -10.59 13.11
C ARG A 91 2.18 -10.06 13.65
N GLU A 92 2.80 -9.15 12.91
CA GLU A 92 4.08 -8.53 13.29
C GLU A 92 3.88 -7.25 14.14
N GLY A 93 2.63 -6.90 14.47
CA GLY A 93 2.28 -5.72 15.26
C GLY A 93 2.45 -4.40 14.51
N TYR A 94 2.29 -4.42 13.19
CA TYR A 94 2.26 -3.23 12.34
C TYR A 94 0.83 -2.84 11.97
N GLN A 95 0.62 -1.56 11.74
CA GLN A 95 -0.64 -1.02 11.21
C GLN A 95 -0.48 -0.64 9.74
N LEU A 96 -1.50 -0.91 8.93
CA LEU A 96 -1.54 -0.51 7.53
C LEU A 96 -2.23 0.84 7.38
N ILE A 97 -1.57 1.78 6.69
CA ILE A 97 -2.20 3.00 6.17
C ILE A 97 -2.42 2.83 4.67
N LEU A 98 -3.68 2.90 4.24
CA LEU A 98 -4.00 2.84 2.82
C LEU A 98 -4.08 4.24 2.21
N GLY A 99 -3.34 4.46 1.12
CA GLY A 99 -3.32 5.70 0.36
C GLY A 99 -3.72 5.50 -1.10
N GLN A 100 -4.48 6.46 -1.65
CA GLN A 100 -4.84 6.48 -3.07
C GLN A 100 -4.03 7.54 -3.80
N MET A 101 -3.20 7.10 -4.75
CA MET A 101 -2.35 7.96 -5.57
C MET A 101 -3.11 8.61 -6.74
N GLY A 102 -4.05 7.88 -7.35
CA GLY A 102 -4.65 8.27 -8.63
C GLY A 102 -3.72 7.97 -9.80
N TYR A 103 -3.83 8.79 -10.85
CA TYR A 103 -2.97 8.76 -12.05
C TYR A 103 -2.28 10.11 -12.28
N ASP A 104 -2.27 10.98 -11.27
CA ASP A 104 -1.62 12.28 -11.31
C ASP A 104 -0.29 12.23 -10.59
N ARG A 105 0.81 12.53 -11.29
CA ARG A 105 2.18 12.46 -10.75
C ARG A 105 2.40 13.43 -9.56
N GLY A 106 1.79 14.60 -9.60
CA GLY A 106 1.92 15.55 -8.50
C GLY A 106 1.27 15.03 -7.22
N ARG A 107 0.12 14.34 -7.35
CA ARG A 107 -0.55 13.69 -6.23
C ARG A 107 0.24 12.48 -5.69
N GLU A 108 0.82 11.69 -6.57
CA GLU A 108 1.72 10.59 -6.19
C GLU A 108 2.90 11.11 -5.37
N GLU A 109 3.57 12.15 -5.86
CA GLU A 109 4.70 12.76 -5.17
C GLU A 109 4.30 13.37 -3.82
N ALA A 110 3.18 14.09 -3.75
CA ALA A 110 2.67 14.65 -2.52
C ALA A 110 2.37 13.58 -1.47
N LEU A 111 1.79 12.45 -1.88
CA LEU A 111 1.46 11.34 -0.98
C LEU A 111 2.73 10.66 -0.46
N LEU A 112 3.72 10.40 -1.32
CA LEU A 112 5.00 9.83 -0.91
C LEU A 112 5.73 10.75 0.09
N ASN A 113 5.76 12.05 -0.15
CA ASN A 113 6.31 13.03 0.79
C ASN A 113 5.55 13.03 2.13
N ALA A 114 4.23 12.90 2.09
CA ALA A 114 3.42 12.80 3.31
C ALA A 114 3.73 11.52 4.12
N MET A 115 4.00 10.39 3.45
CA MET A 115 4.42 9.15 4.12
C MET A 115 5.83 9.28 4.72
N ALA A 116 6.75 9.90 4.00
CA ALA A 116 8.07 10.25 4.52
C ALA A 116 7.98 11.11 5.78
N GLY A 117 7.16 12.15 5.75
CA GLY A 117 6.92 13.03 6.90
C GLY A 117 6.29 12.33 8.10
N ARG A 118 5.50 11.30 7.89
CA ARG A 118 4.93 10.43 8.94
C ARG A 118 5.90 9.38 9.46
N ARG A 119 7.07 9.25 8.84
CA ARG A 119 8.09 8.25 9.19
C ARG A 119 7.53 6.84 9.23
N VAL A 120 6.77 6.45 8.20
CA VAL A 120 6.35 5.06 8.06
C VAL A 120 7.57 4.14 7.96
N ASP A 121 7.45 2.91 8.47
CA ASP A 121 8.55 1.95 8.50
C ASP A 121 8.74 1.24 7.15
N GLY A 122 7.80 1.41 6.21
CA GLY A 122 7.88 0.87 4.86
C GLY A 122 6.73 1.38 3.98
N VAL A 123 6.92 1.26 2.68
CA VAL A 123 5.92 1.61 1.66
C VAL A 123 5.75 0.42 0.72
N VAL A 124 4.52 -0.02 0.51
CA VAL A 124 4.14 -0.99 -0.53
C VAL A 124 3.31 -0.24 -1.57
N VAL A 125 3.66 -0.35 -2.84
CA VAL A 125 2.95 0.35 -3.91
C VAL A 125 2.45 -0.61 -4.97
N ALA A 126 1.21 -0.43 -5.43
CA ALA A 126 0.67 -1.14 -6.58
C ALA A 126 1.09 -0.44 -7.88
N GLY A 127 2.36 -0.53 -8.23
CA GLY A 127 2.95 0.12 -9.40
C GLY A 127 4.46 0.24 -9.32
N LEU A 128 5.02 0.93 -10.28
CA LEU A 128 6.43 1.27 -10.36
C LEU A 128 6.61 2.75 -10.02
N LEU A 129 7.62 3.06 -9.24
CA LEU A 129 7.93 4.40 -8.74
C LEU A 129 9.27 4.95 -9.25
N SER A 130 9.99 4.21 -10.09
CA SER A 130 11.36 4.54 -10.52
C SER A 130 11.54 5.95 -11.07
N ASP A 131 10.49 6.52 -11.66
CA ASP A 131 10.53 7.87 -12.26
C ASP A 131 10.03 8.97 -11.33
N ILE A 132 9.76 8.68 -10.06
CA ILE A 132 9.21 9.63 -9.09
C ILE A 132 10.29 10.08 -8.11
N PRO A 133 10.71 11.36 -8.12
CA PRO A 133 11.77 11.87 -7.24
C PRO A 133 11.49 11.64 -5.74
N ALA A 134 10.23 11.73 -5.30
CA ALA A 134 9.86 11.47 -3.91
C ALA A 134 10.13 10.02 -3.49
N ALA A 135 10.03 9.05 -4.42
CA ALA A 135 10.32 7.64 -4.14
C ALA A 135 11.82 7.43 -3.88
N HIS A 136 12.69 8.07 -4.65
CA HIS A 136 14.14 8.05 -4.40
C HIS A 136 14.48 8.64 -3.03
N ARG A 137 13.81 9.72 -2.63
CA ARG A 137 13.99 10.31 -1.28
C ARG A 137 13.59 9.34 -0.16
N LEU A 138 12.54 8.53 -0.32
CA LEU A 138 12.19 7.49 0.67
C LEU A 138 13.36 6.52 0.89
N ARG A 139 13.95 6.05 -0.20
CA ARG A 139 15.10 5.16 -0.14
C ARG A 139 16.33 5.82 0.51
N GLU A 140 16.63 7.08 0.17
CA GLU A 140 17.75 7.84 0.74
C GLU A 140 17.62 8.00 2.26
N ILE A 141 16.40 8.18 2.78
CA ILE A 141 16.16 8.28 4.23
C ILE A 141 15.95 6.92 4.90
N GLY A 142 16.15 5.81 4.18
CA GLY A 142 16.14 4.46 4.72
C GLY A 142 14.74 3.86 4.92
N ILE A 143 13.72 4.36 4.23
CA ILE A 143 12.38 3.75 4.21
C ILE A 143 12.34 2.73 3.08
N PRO A 144 12.20 1.41 3.37
CA PRO A 144 12.11 0.38 2.36
C PRO A 144 10.84 0.53 1.51
N VAL A 145 10.98 0.23 0.21
CA VAL A 145 9.89 0.32 -0.77
C VAL A 145 9.72 -1.02 -1.47
N VAL A 146 8.49 -1.53 -1.49
CA VAL A 146 8.12 -2.73 -2.26
C VAL A 146 7.20 -2.30 -3.40
N GLU A 147 7.71 -2.38 -4.63
CA GLU A 147 6.92 -2.21 -5.84
C GLU A 147 6.17 -3.52 -6.14
N THR A 148 4.89 -3.44 -6.51
CA THR A 148 4.06 -4.63 -6.75
C THR A 148 3.21 -4.50 -8.00
N TRP A 149 2.66 -5.64 -8.48
CA TRP A 149 1.74 -5.69 -9.63
C TRP A 149 2.35 -5.33 -10.97
N ASP A 150 3.66 -5.28 -11.07
CA ASP A 150 4.37 -5.02 -12.32
C ASP A 150 5.76 -5.64 -12.29
N LEU A 151 6.49 -5.63 -13.39
CA LEU A 151 7.88 -6.03 -13.46
C LEU A 151 8.73 -4.96 -14.15
N THR A 152 9.94 -4.77 -13.63
CA THR A 152 10.97 -3.93 -14.22
C THR A 152 12.35 -4.53 -13.97
N GLU A 153 13.30 -4.30 -14.85
CA GLU A 153 14.71 -4.67 -14.65
C GLU A 153 15.42 -3.74 -13.66
N ARG A 154 14.81 -2.60 -13.34
CA ARG A 154 15.37 -1.57 -12.47
C ARG A 154 14.36 -1.15 -11.40
N PRO A 155 14.06 -2.04 -10.44
CA PRO A 155 13.21 -1.65 -9.33
C PRO A 155 13.90 -0.58 -8.47
N LEU A 156 13.09 0.23 -7.82
CA LEU A 156 13.60 1.23 -6.89
C LEU A 156 14.33 0.57 -5.71
N ASP A 157 13.74 -0.49 -5.14
CA ASP A 157 14.27 -1.27 -4.01
C ASP A 157 13.86 -2.73 -4.15
N MET A 158 12.70 -3.13 -3.65
CA MET A 158 12.16 -4.50 -3.75
C MET A 158 11.01 -4.58 -4.74
N LEU A 159 10.86 -5.72 -5.40
CA LEU A 159 9.85 -5.95 -6.42
C LEU A 159 9.16 -7.30 -6.24
N VAL A 160 7.83 -7.30 -6.21
CA VAL A 160 6.99 -8.50 -6.22
C VAL A 160 5.87 -8.31 -7.25
N GLY A 161 5.96 -8.97 -8.39
CA GLY A 161 5.01 -8.74 -9.47
C GLY A 161 4.95 -9.84 -10.51
N PHE A 162 4.30 -9.53 -11.61
CA PHE A 162 4.13 -10.42 -12.75
C PHE A 162 4.21 -9.64 -14.06
N SER A 163 4.52 -10.35 -15.15
CA SER A 163 4.66 -9.76 -16.48
C SER A 163 3.29 -9.50 -17.12
N HIS A 164 2.94 -8.24 -17.32
CA HIS A 164 1.74 -7.87 -18.08
C HIS A 164 1.81 -8.35 -19.54
N ARG A 165 3.00 -8.43 -20.15
CA ARG A 165 3.18 -8.99 -21.50
C ARG A 165 2.78 -10.47 -21.52
N GLN A 166 3.27 -11.28 -20.56
CA GLN A 166 2.90 -12.69 -20.44
C GLN A 166 1.41 -12.89 -20.20
N VAL A 167 0.78 -12.01 -19.41
CA VAL A 167 -0.69 -12.04 -19.23
C VAL A 167 -1.40 -11.84 -20.57
N GLY A 168 -0.96 -10.88 -21.38
CA GLY A 168 -1.50 -10.67 -22.72
C GLY A 168 -1.32 -11.89 -23.62
N SER A 169 -0.11 -12.47 -23.66
CA SER A 169 0.19 -13.68 -24.43
C SER A 169 -0.68 -14.87 -24.00
N ALA A 170 -0.80 -15.13 -22.72
CA ALA A 170 -1.61 -16.23 -22.22
C ALA A 170 -3.10 -16.11 -22.59
N VAL A 171 -3.64 -14.89 -22.60
CA VAL A 171 -5.02 -14.65 -23.07
C VAL A 171 -5.17 -14.93 -24.56
N ALA A 172 -4.21 -14.52 -25.38
CA ALA A 172 -4.22 -14.81 -26.82
C ALA A 172 -4.10 -16.33 -27.11
N GLU A 173 -3.20 -17.01 -26.41
CA GLU A 173 -3.04 -18.46 -26.49
C GLU A 173 -4.36 -19.19 -26.12
N PHE A 174 -5.02 -18.74 -25.07
CA PHE A 174 -6.33 -19.27 -24.67
C PHE A 174 -7.36 -19.10 -25.81
N PHE A 175 -7.45 -17.92 -26.44
CA PHE A 175 -8.38 -17.67 -27.53
C PHE A 175 -8.06 -18.53 -28.74
N LEU A 176 -6.79 -18.66 -29.11
CA LEU A 176 -6.34 -19.52 -30.19
C LEU A 176 -6.66 -21.00 -29.92
N SER A 177 -6.49 -21.46 -28.69
CA SER A 177 -6.81 -22.83 -28.29
C SER A 177 -8.31 -23.17 -28.42
N LYS A 178 -9.17 -22.13 -28.37
CA LYS A 178 -10.62 -22.24 -28.59
C LYS A 178 -11.02 -22.06 -30.06
N GLY A 179 -10.05 -21.79 -30.94
CA GLY A 179 -10.33 -21.48 -32.34
C GLY A 179 -10.87 -20.05 -32.57
N TRP A 180 -10.86 -19.19 -31.55
CA TRP A 180 -11.36 -17.82 -31.67
C TRP A 180 -10.30 -16.92 -32.29
N ARG A 181 -10.54 -16.48 -33.51
CA ARG A 181 -9.65 -15.60 -34.27
C ARG A 181 -10.24 -14.21 -34.53
N ASN A 182 -11.57 -14.13 -34.54
CA ASN A 182 -12.28 -12.87 -34.71
C ASN A 182 -12.61 -12.32 -33.31
N VAL A 183 -11.74 -11.47 -32.80
CA VAL A 183 -11.80 -10.91 -31.46
C VAL A 183 -11.67 -9.39 -31.51
N GLY A 184 -12.33 -8.71 -30.58
CA GLY A 184 -12.16 -7.27 -30.35
C GLY A 184 -11.42 -7.02 -29.04
N LEU A 185 -10.64 -5.95 -28.96
CA LEU A 185 -9.83 -5.63 -27.80
C LEU A 185 -10.18 -4.25 -27.24
N PRO A 186 -10.83 -4.15 -26.05
CA PRO A 186 -11.05 -2.90 -25.35
C PRO A 186 -9.92 -2.63 -24.31
N PRO A 187 -8.72 -2.20 -24.75
CA PRO A 187 -7.64 -1.93 -23.81
C PRO A 187 -7.93 -0.66 -23.01
N GLY A 188 -7.49 -0.64 -21.77
CA GLY A 188 -7.34 0.60 -21.03
C GLY A 188 -6.20 1.45 -21.58
N ASP A 189 -6.23 2.74 -21.32
CA ASP A 189 -5.20 3.71 -21.74
C ASP A 189 -3.96 3.74 -20.80
N ALA A 190 -4.00 3.02 -19.67
CA ALA A 190 -2.88 2.94 -18.76
C ALA A 190 -1.70 2.13 -19.35
N GLN A 191 -0.47 2.48 -18.97
CA GLN A 191 0.76 1.84 -19.45
C GLN A 191 0.74 0.30 -19.37
N ARG A 192 0.24 -0.27 -18.25
CA ARG A 192 0.10 -1.73 -18.09
C ARG A 192 -0.85 -2.36 -19.10
N ALA A 193 -1.91 -1.64 -19.48
CA ALA A 193 -2.83 -2.09 -20.50
C ALA A 193 -2.16 -2.13 -21.88
N ALA A 194 -1.31 -1.15 -22.19
CA ALA A 194 -0.52 -1.13 -23.41
C ALA A 194 0.45 -2.33 -23.50
N VAL A 195 1.12 -2.67 -22.39
CA VAL A 195 2.02 -3.82 -22.30
C VAL A 195 1.26 -5.15 -22.48
N ARG A 196 0.08 -5.29 -21.86
CA ARG A 196 -0.79 -6.48 -22.07
C ARG A 196 -1.25 -6.59 -23.52
N ARG A 197 -1.69 -5.46 -24.09
CA ARG A 197 -2.11 -5.42 -25.50
C ARG A 197 -0.97 -5.85 -26.42
N ALA A 198 0.24 -5.38 -26.19
CA ALA A 198 1.40 -5.77 -27.02
C ALA A 198 1.62 -7.30 -26.96
N GLY A 199 1.68 -7.91 -25.77
CA GLY A 199 1.82 -9.36 -25.63
C GLY A 199 0.68 -10.15 -26.27
N PHE A 200 -0.57 -9.64 -26.18
CA PHE A 200 -1.72 -10.24 -26.82
C PHE A 200 -1.60 -10.24 -28.38
N LEU A 201 -1.31 -9.09 -28.96
CA LEU A 201 -1.22 -8.95 -30.42
C LEU A 201 -0.03 -9.72 -31.01
N GLU A 202 1.12 -9.71 -30.34
CA GLU A 202 2.28 -10.50 -30.75
C GLU A 202 1.97 -12.00 -30.81
N THR A 203 1.26 -12.51 -29.83
CA THR A 203 0.90 -13.93 -29.77
C THR A 203 -0.24 -14.28 -30.75
N LEU A 204 -1.20 -13.38 -30.94
CA LEU A 204 -2.30 -13.57 -31.89
C LEU A 204 -1.80 -13.54 -33.33
N GLY A 205 -0.75 -12.77 -33.61
CA GLY A 205 -0.08 -12.69 -34.92
C GLY A 205 -0.73 -11.74 -35.94
N HIS A 206 -1.76 -10.98 -35.53
CA HIS A 206 -2.41 -9.97 -36.36
C HIS A 206 -3.08 -8.88 -35.52
N ASP A 207 -3.36 -7.75 -36.12
CA ASP A 207 -4.11 -6.66 -35.48
C ASP A 207 -5.60 -7.00 -35.38
N VAL A 208 -6.24 -6.43 -34.37
CA VAL A 208 -7.67 -6.59 -34.11
C VAL A 208 -8.35 -5.24 -33.88
N PRO A 209 -9.67 -5.13 -34.12
CA PRO A 209 -10.44 -3.95 -33.77
C PRO A 209 -10.23 -3.57 -32.30
N THR A 210 -10.05 -2.28 -32.06
CA THR A 210 -9.69 -1.78 -30.75
C THR A 210 -10.54 -0.58 -30.38
N ALA A 211 -11.16 -0.60 -29.19
CA ALA A 211 -11.89 0.52 -28.60
C ALA A 211 -11.25 0.88 -27.26
N VAL A 212 -10.50 1.99 -27.21
CA VAL A 212 -9.75 2.38 -26.00
C VAL A 212 -10.69 2.81 -24.87
N VAL A 213 -10.48 2.25 -23.69
CA VAL A 213 -11.25 2.58 -22.48
C VAL A 213 -10.42 3.51 -21.60
N PRO A 214 -10.83 4.77 -21.41
CA PRO A 214 -10.08 5.71 -20.60
C PRO A 214 -10.04 5.31 -19.10
N ALA A 215 -8.96 5.63 -18.44
CA ALA A 215 -8.85 5.46 -17.00
C ALA A 215 -9.58 6.61 -16.24
N PRO A 216 -10.23 6.31 -15.10
CA PRO A 216 -10.49 4.99 -14.53
C PRO A 216 -11.59 4.23 -15.28
N SER A 217 -11.28 2.99 -15.70
CA SER A 217 -12.26 2.15 -16.39
C SER A 217 -13.34 1.65 -15.41
N ASN A 218 -14.56 1.50 -15.94
CA ASN A 218 -15.71 0.99 -15.20
C ASN A 218 -16.63 0.20 -16.15
N VAL A 219 -17.68 -0.43 -15.58
CA VAL A 219 -18.63 -1.23 -16.35
C VAL A 219 -19.28 -0.44 -17.50
N ALA A 220 -19.60 0.83 -17.27
CA ALA A 220 -20.25 1.65 -18.30
C ALA A 220 -19.29 1.97 -19.47
N SER A 221 -18.02 2.28 -19.18
CA SER A 221 -17.00 2.50 -20.22
C SER A 221 -16.68 1.21 -20.99
N GLY A 222 -16.61 0.06 -20.31
CA GLY A 222 -16.45 -1.23 -20.95
C GLY A 222 -17.62 -1.60 -21.87
N ARG A 223 -18.86 -1.32 -21.44
CA ARG A 223 -20.07 -1.55 -22.25
C ARG A 223 -20.07 -0.68 -23.52
N ARG A 224 -19.66 0.60 -23.42
CA ARG A 224 -19.52 1.46 -24.62
C ARG A 224 -18.48 0.93 -25.59
N ALA A 225 -17.32 0.56 -25.07
CA ALA A 225 -16.25 0.00 -25.91
C ALA A 225 -16.67 -1.31 -26.57
N ALA A 226 -17.41 -2.19 -25.89
CA ALA A 226 -17.98 -3.39 -26.50
C ALA A 226 -18.96 -3.06 -27.64
N ALA A 227 -19.85 -2.09 -27.44
CA ALA A 227 -20.81 -1.65 -28.47
C ALA A 227 -20.13 -0.95 -29.68
N GLU A 228 -18.92 -0.44 -29.51
CA GLU A 228 -18.11 0.15 -30.60
C GLU A 228 -17.39 -0.94 -31.41
N LEU A 229 -17.11 -2.08 -30.78
CA LEU A 229 -16.39 -3.20 -31.41
C LEU A 229 -17.29 -4.17 -32.18
N PHE A 230 -18.57 -4.21 -31.86
CA PHE A 230 -19.58 -5.13 -32.40
C PHE A 230 -20.85 -4.41 -32.88
#